data_e0e1c71a3c533f4ce37891fd9bf7e1e0
#
_entry.id   e0e1c71a3c533f4ce37891fd9bf7e1e0
#
_cell.length_a   1.000
_cell.length_b   1.000
_cell.length_c   1.000
_cell.angle_alpha   90.00
_cell.angle_beta   90.00
_cell.angle_gamma   90.00
#
_symmetry.space_group_name_H-M   'P 1'
#
loop_
_entity.id
_entity.type
_entity.pdbx_description
1 polymer ?
#
loop_
_entity_poly.entity_id
_entity_poly.type
_entity_poly.pdbx_seq_one_letter_code
_entity_poly.pdbx_strand_id
1 'polypeptide(L)'
;METIKSKDGTPLACLRSGAGRPLVLVHGTGAAHTRWARVVPALAQQFSVYALDRRGRGESGDTSPYAIQREFEDVAAVVESIGEPVDLLGHSYGGVCSIEAALLSRNIRKLILYEPPLPVEGVPIFSEGIIARLQTLLDQGDRAGVVTVFMREVVRMPAHEFELFRAAPAWPARLAAAHTLPRELRALEPYRFRPERFKDLALPTLLLVGGDSPHFLKAAIESAHAALPDSRVVSLPGQQHIAMDTAPELFVREVTAFLNGTDS
;
A
#
# COMPACT_ATOMS: atom_id res chain seq x y z
N MET A 1 6.25 -7.44 17.90
CA MET A 1 5.05 -7.62 17.04
C MET A 1 3.82 -7.64 17.93
N GLU A 2 2.81 -6.88 17.59
CA GLU A 2 1.48 -6.93 18.19
C GLU A 2 0.57 -7.76 17.29
N THR A 3 -0.41 -8.48 17.86
CA THR A 3 -1.36 -9.29 17.10
C THR A 3 -2.76 -8.76 17.32
N ILE A 4 -3.42 -8.43 16.20
CA ILE A 4 -4.78 -7.89 16.14
C ILE A 4 -5.66 -8.93 15.43
N LYS A 5 -6.89 -9.10 15.87
CA LYS A 5 -7.84 -9.97 15.16
C LYS A 5 -8.64 -9.17 14.15
N SER A 6 -8.62 -9.61 12.90
CA SER A 6 -9.55 -9.13 11.87
C SER A 6 -10.99 -9.52 12.19
N LYS A 7 -11.94 -8.93 11.50
CA LYS A 7 -13.38 -9.23 11.62
C LYS A 7 -13.73 -10.71 11.40
N ASP A 8 -12.98 -11.40 10.53
CA ASP A 8 -13.14 -12.83 10.25
C ASP A 8 -12.31 -13.73 11.19
N GLY A 9 -11.63 -13.14 12.20
CA GLY A 9 -10.78 -13.84 13.14
C GLY A 9 -9.35 -14.05 12.70
N THR A 10 -8.97 -13.68 11.47
CA THR A 10 -7.59 -13.77 10.98
C THR A 10 -6.65 -12.96 11.90
N PRO A 11 -5.57 -13.55 12.42
CA PRO A 11 -4.58 -12.82 13.20
C PRO A 11 -3.74 -11.93 12.26
N LEU A 12 -3.65 -10.65 12.57
CA LEU A 12 -2.87 -9.65 11.86
C LEU A 12 -1.72 -9.18 12.74
N ALA A 13 -0.52 -9.19 12.20
CA ALA A 13 0.68 -8.77 12.90
C ALA A 13 1.07 -7.34 12.53
N CYS A 14 1.38 -6.54 13.54
CA CYS A 14 1.90 -5.18 13.38
C CYS A 14 3.24 -5.04 14.11
N LEU A 15 4.25 -4.53 13.42
CA LEU A 15 5.48 -4.08 14.07
C LEU A 15 5.27 -2.67 14.60
N ARG A 16 5.30 -2.51 15.93
CA ARG A 16 5.23 -1.19 16.55
C ARG A 16 6.61 -0.62 16.82
N SER A 17 6.81 0.66 16.53
CA SER A 17 8.07 1.40 16.76
C SER A 17 7.79 2.85 17.12
N GLY A 18 8.61 3.42 18.02
CA GLY A 18 8.46 4.82 18.43
C GLY A 18 7.36 5.07 19.43
N ALA A 19 7.07 6.34 19.66
CA ALA A 19 6.04 6.85 20.56
C ALA A 19 5.45 8.14 20.01
N GLY A 20 4.27 8.52 20.49
CA GLY A 20 3.52 9.68 20.00
C GLY A 20 2.26 9.27 19.27
N ARG A 21 1.73 10.15 18.44
CA ARG A 21 0.50 9.93 17.69
C ARG A 21 0.59 8.70 16.78
N PRO A 22 -0.44 7.83 16.75
CA PRO A 22 -0.40 6.61 15.95
C PRO A 22 -0.36 6.89 14.45
N LEU A 23 0.53 6.15 13.76
CA LEU A 23 0.65 6.12 12.30
C LEU A 23 0.67 4.67 11.84
N VAL A 24 -0.40 4.27 11.14
CA VAL A 24 -0.51 2.93 10.55
C VAL A 24 0.04 2.94 9.14
N LEU A 25 0.94 2.01 8.82
CA LEU A 25 1.56 1.84 7.50
C LEU A 25 1.08 0.54 6.86
N VAL A 26 0.46 0.64 5.67
CA VAL A 26 -0.09 -0.48 4.91
C VAL A 26 0.70 -0.67 3.61
N HIS A 27 1.46 -1.76 3.52
CA HIS A 27 2.33 -2.04 2.37
C HIS A 27 1.57 -2.52 1.14
N GLY A 28 2.22 -2.44 -0.04
CA GLY A 28 1.69 -2.90 -1.31
C GLY A 28 1.82 -4.42 -1.53
N THR A 29 1.55 -4.85 -2.77
CA THR A 29 1.62 -6.24 -3.23
C THR A 29 3.03 -6.83 -3.06
N GLY A 30 3.12 -8.10 -2.65
CA GLY A 30 4.39 -8.83 -2.52
C GLY A 30 5.37 -8.26 -1.50
N ALA A 31 4.87 -7.54 -0.50
CA ALA A 31 5.67 -6.94 0.57
C ALA A 31 5.18 -7.40 1.95
N ALA A 32 5.84 -6.93 3.00
CA ALA A 32 5.52 -7.10 4.41
C ALA A 32 5.85 -5.79 5.16
N HIS A 33 5.73 -5.75 6.49
CA HIS A 33 6.14 -4.60 7.30
C HIS A 33 7.56 -4.10 6.99
N THR A 34 8.46 -4.99 6.57
CA THR A 34 9.85 -4.67 6.18
C THR A 34 9.94 -3.70 4.99
N ARG A 35 8.84 -3.48 4.25
CA ARG A 35 8.74 -2.46 3.19
C ARG A 35 9.15 -1.07 3.68
N TRP A 36 8.90 -0.80 4.93
CA TRP A 36 9.06 0.49 5.57
C TRP A 36 10.39 0.67 6.31
N ALA A 37 11.30 -0.32 6.22
CA ALA A 37 12.53 -0.36 7.00
C ALA A 37 13.41 0.91 6.88
N ARG A 38 13.41 1.57 5.70
CA ARG A 38 14.21 2.78 5.48
C ARG A 38 13.58 4.05 6.07
N VAL A 39 12.26 4.08 6.25
CA VAL A 39 11.54 5.29 6.68
C VAL A 39 11.04 5.21 8.12
N VAL A 40 10.80 4.00 8.65
CA VAL A 40 10.34 3.80 10.03
C VAL A 40 11.25 4.46 11.06
N PRO A 41 12.60 4.37 11.00
CA PRO A 41 13.45 5.01 12.01
C PRO A 41 13.25 6.52 12.13
N ALA A 42 13.00 7.22 11.02
CA ALA A 42 12.75 8.65 11.01
C ALA A 42 11.31 8.99 11.46
N LEU A 43 10.31 8.24 10.98
CA LEU A 43 8.91 8.42 11.37
C LEU A 43 8.70 8.12 12.87
N ALA A 44 9.36 7.10 13.41
CA ALA A 44 9.27 6.70 14.81
C ALA A 44 9.86 7.72 15.80
N GLN A 45 10.56 8.75 15.32
CA GLN A 45 11.00 9.87 16.15
C GLN A 45 9.82 10.77 16.59
N GLN A 46 8.71 10.75 15.83
CA GLN A 46 7.57 11.63 16.07
C GLN A 46 6.24 10.87 16.23
N PHE A 47 6.19 9.64 15.78
CA PHE A 47 4.96 8.84 15.73
C PHE A 47 5.14 7.48 16.40
N SER A 48 4.04 6.95 16.96
CA SER A 48 3.92 5.52 17.26
C SER A 48 3.55 4.81 15.95
N VAL A 49 4.54 4.27 15.25
CA VAL A 49 4.38 3.65 13.93
C VAL A 49 3.95 2.21 14.08
N TYR A 50 2.85 1.83 13.41
CA TYR A 50 2.31 0.47 13.31
C TYR A 50 2.46 -0.01 11.86
N ALA A 51 3.53 -0.74 11.57
CA ALA A 51 3.74 -1.32 10.25
C ALA A 51 3.05 -2.69 10.16
N LEU A 52 1.93 -2.72 9.43
CA LEU A 52 1.08 -3.90 9.26
C LEU A 52 1.74 -4.92 8.32
N ASP A 53 1.71 -6.20 8.70
CA ASP A 53 1.76 -7.31 7.76
C ASP A 53 0.33 -7.61 7.30
N ARG A 54 0.02 -7.37 6.03
CA ARG A 54 -1.30 -7.70 5.47
C ARG A 54 -1.50 -9.22 5.46
N ARG A 55 -2.76 -9.70 5.47
CA ARG A 55 -3.06 -11.15 5.51
C ARG A 55 -2.25 -11.97 4.49
N GLY A 56 -1.70 -13.10 4.92
CA GLY A 56 -0.86 -13.99 4.12
C GLY A 56 0.58 -13.50 3.89
N ARG A 57 1.06 -12.49 4.65
CA ARG A 57 2.43 -11.98 4.57
C ARG A 57 3.02 -11.83 5.97
N GLY A 58 4.35 -11.89 6.03
CA GLY A 58 5.09 -11.74 7.28
C GLY A 58 4.58 -12.69 8.36
N GLU A 59 4.23 -12.15 9.51
CA GLU A 59 3.73 -12.88 10.67
C GLU A 59 2.18 -12.91 10.76
N SER A 60 1.48 -12.32 9.79
CA SER A 60 0.03 -12.37 9.71
C SER A 60 -0.48 -13.71 9.22
N GLY A 61 -1.61 -14.14 9.78
CA GLY A 61 -2.36 -15.30 9.28
C GLY A 61 -2.95 -15.08 7.90
N ASP A 62 -3.48 -16.16 7.35
CA ASP A 62 -4.19 -16.17 6.08
C ASP A 62 -5.45 -17.04 6.20
N THR A 63 -6.52 -16.65 5.51
CA THR A 63 -7.80 -17.36 5.58
C THR A 63 -8.43 -17.42 4.19
N SER A 64 -8.92 -18.60 3.84
CA SER A 64 -9.68 -18.84 2.59
C SER A 64 -11.19 -18.74 2.86
N PRO A 65 -11.98 -18.27 1.87
CA PRO A 65 -11.56 -17.73 0.57
C PRO A 65 -11.00 -16.31 0.72
N TYR A 66 -9.96 -15.98 -0.08
CA TYR A 66 -9.42 -14.64 -0.16
C TYR A 66 -10.35 -13.72 -0.97
N ALA A 67 -10.58 -12.53 -0.45
CA ALA A 67 -11.28 -11.45 -1.14
C ALA A 67 -10.66 -10.10 -0.77
N ILE A 68 -10.65 -9.15 -1.71
CA ILE A 68 -10.08 -7.80 -1.45
C ILE A 68 -10.81 -7.09 -0.31
N GLN A 69 -12.12 -7.31 -0.16
CA GLN A 69 -12.94 -6.72 0.91
C GLN A 69 -12.47 -7.13 2.32
N ARG A 70 -11.90 -8.33 2.45
CA ARG A 70 -11.31 -8.77 3.73
C ARG A 70 -10.11 -7.91 4.11
N GLU A 71 -9.32 -7.49 3.14
CA GLU A 71 -8.19 -6.58 3.39
C GLU A 71 -8.65 -5.17 3.79
N PHE A 72 -9.78 -4.71 3.31
CA PHE A 72 -10.40 -3.46 3.77
C PHE A 72 -10.82 -3.56 5.24
N GLU A 73 -11.46 -4.68 5.59
CA GLU A 73 -11.87 -5.00 6.97
C GLU A 73 -10.65 -5.17 7.88
N ASP A 74 -9.54 -5.73 7.40
CA ASP A 74 -8.28 -5.88 8.13
C ASP A 74 -7.69 -4.53 8.53
N VAL A 75 -7.55 -3.62 7.57
CA VAL A 75 -7.02 -2.28 7.84
C VAL A 75 -7.92 -1.55 8.83
N ALA A 76 -9.24 -1.61 8.65
CA ALA A 76 -10.18 -1.02 9.59
C ALA A 76 -10.06 -1.63 11.00
N ALA A 77 -9.90 -2.96 11.12
CA ALA A 77 -9.73 -3.62 12.41
C ALA A 77 -8.44 -3.19 13.13
N VAL A 78 -7.33 -3.00 12.37
CA VAL A 78 -6.08 -2.46 12.93
C VAL A 78 -6.29 -1.04 13.44
N VAL A 79 -6.91 -0.18 12.65
CA VAL A 79 -7.23 1.20 13.05
C VAL A 79 -8.06 1.24 14.33
N GLU A 80 -9.14 0.45 14.40
CA GLU A 80 -10.04 0.41 15.57
C GLU A 80 -9.34 -0.16 16.82
N SER A 81 -8.42 -1.10 16.65
CA SER A 81 -7.73 -1.74 17.79
C SER A 81 -6.81 -0.81 18.57
N ILE A 82 -6.37 0.30 17.95
CA ILE A 82 -5.49 1.28 18.60
C ILE A 82 -6.24 2.12 19.64
N GLY A 83 -7.55 2.30 19.48
CA GLY A 83 -8.41 2.96 20.48
C GLY A 83 -8.33 4.48 20.53
N GLU A 84 -7.59 5.11 19.62
CA GLU A 84 -7.48 6.56 19.44
C GLU A 84 -7.37 6.91 17.95
N PRO A 85 -7.66 8.17 17.53
CA PRO A 85 -7.57 8.57 16.14
C PRO A 85 -6.17 8.37 15.57
N VAL A 86 -6.06 7.67 14.43
CA VAL A 86 -4.80 7.31 13.77
C VAL A 86 -4.59 8.10 12.49
N ASP A 87 -3.35 8.27 12.11
CA ASP A 87 -2.94 8.62 10.75
C ASP A 87 -2.74 7.31 9.96
N LEU A 88 -3.25 7.25 8.73
CA LEU A 88 -3.18 6.03 7.91
C LEU A 88 -2.42 6.32 6.62
N LEU A 89 -1.36 5.56 6.35
CA LEU A 89 -0.60 5.62 5.10
C LEU A 89 -0.67 4.29 4.38
N GLY A 90 -1.20 4.31 3.15
CA GLY A 90 -1.26 3.15 2.27
C GLY A 90 -0.42 3.34 1.01
N HIS A 91 0.40 2.33 0.69
CA HIS A 91 1.20 2.29 -0.53
C HIS A 91 0.65 1.26 -1.51
N SER A 92 0.50 1.63 -2.79
CA SER A 92 0.13 0.72 -3.86
C SER A 92 -1.20 -0.02 -3.53
N TYR A 93 -1.25 -1.35 -3.61
CA TYR A 93 -2.42 -2.14 -3.20
C TYR A 93 -2.86 -1.84 -1.76
N GLY A 94 -1.91 -1.58 -0.84
CA GLY A 94 -2.21 -1.12 0.51
C GLY A 94 -2.92 0.23 0.52
N GLY A 95 -2.68 1.08 -0.48
CA GLY A 95 -3.42 2.33 -0.68
C GLY A 95 -4.88 2.09 -1.09
N VAL A 96 -5.14 1.06 -1.94
CA VAL A 96 -6.53 0.64 -2.26
C VAL A 96 -7.23 0.14 -1.00
N CYS A 97 -6.54 -0.66 -0.18
CA CYS A 97 -7.11 -1.14 1.09
C CYS A 97 -7.38 0.02 2.05
N SER A 98 -6.49 1.01 2.11
CA SER A 98 -6.58 2.14 3.04
C SER A 98 -7.71 3.12 2.68
N ILE A 99 -7.91 3.45 1.41
CA ILE A 99 -9.01 4.32 0.99
C ILE A 99 -10.38 3.68 1.24
N GLU A 100 -10.50 2.37 1.00
CA GLU A 100 -11.73 1.63 1.28
C GLU A 100 -11.96 1.45 2.80
N ALA A 101 -10.90 1.22 3.57
CA ALA A 101 -10.98 1.17 5.04
C ALA A 101 -11.45 2.51 5.64
N ALA A 102 -11.13 3.64 5.00
CA ALA A 102 -11.60 4.95 5.43
C ALA A 102 -13.13 5.13 5.35
N LEU A 103 -13.82 4.30 4.56
CA LEU A 103 -15.28 4.22 4.58
C LEU A 103 -15.84 3.32 5.69
N LEU A 104 -15.00 2.50 6.33
CA LEU A 104 -15.39 1.52 7.34
C LEU A 104 -15.07 1.98 8.77
N SER A 105 -14.17 2.95 8.95
CA SER A 105 -13.73 3.44 10.24
C SER A 105 -13.79 4.97 10.31
N ARG A 106 -14.21 5.51 11.45
CA ARG A 106 -14.16 6.95 11.76
C ARG A 106 -12.95 7.34 12.60
N ASN A 107 -12.13 6.37 12.97
CA ASN A 107 -10.92 6.59 13.78
C ASN A 107 -9.70 6.98 12.95
N ILE A 108 -9.87 7.30 11.67
CA ILE A 108 -8.81 7.82 10.82
C ILE A 108 -8.85 9.35 10.86
N ARG A 109 -7.74 9.96 11.27
CA ARG A 109 -7.59 11.42 11.39
C ARG A 109 -7.10 12.07 10.11
N LYS A 110 -6.10 11.45 9.46
CA LYS A 110 -5.53 11.85 8.17
C LYS A 110 -5.21 10.62 7.34
N LEU A 111 -5.38 10.71 6.03
CA LEU A 111 -5.09 9.65 5.08
C LEU A 111 -3.95 10.05 4.15
N ILE A 112 -2.99 9.16 3.92
CA ILE A 112 -1.94 9.32 2.93
C ILE A 112 -2.00 8.13 1.98
N LEU A 113 -2.09 8.41 0.69
CA LEU A 113 -2.13 7.40 -0.36
C LEU A 113 -0.95 7.61 -1.30
N TYR A 114 -0.03 6.66 -1.32
CA TYR A 114 1.05 6.67 -2.28
C TYR A 114 0.75 5.68 -3.40
N GLU A 115 0.38 6.22 -4.55
CA GLU A 115 0.12 5.53 -5.81
C GLU A 115 -0.76 4.27 -5.69
N PRO A 116 -1.98 4.37 -5.12
CA PRO A 116 -2.92 3.27 -5.18
C PRO A 116 -3.30 2.98 -6.64
N PRO A 117 -3.22 1.71 -7.12
CA PRO A 117 -3.62 1.37 -8.49
C PRO A 117 -5.14 1.29 -8.61
N LEU A 118 -5.82 2.43 -8.44
CA LEU A 118 -7.26 2.53 -8.59
C LEU A 118 -7.64 2.35 -10.07
N PRO A 119 -8.59 1.47 -10.41
CA PRO A 119 -9.02 1.31 -11.78
C PRO A 119 -9.66 2.58 -12.34
N VAL A 120 -9.15 3.03 -13.48
CA VAL A 120 -9.68 4.16 -14.26
C VAL A 120 -10.14 3.63 -15.61
N GLU A 121 -11.31 4.03 -16.05
CA GLU A 121 -11.87 3.61 -17.34
C GLU A 121 -10.92 3.93 -18.49
N GLY A 122 -10.69 2.97 -19.38
CA GLY A 122 -9.79 3.13 -20.52
C GLY A 122 -8.29 3.09 -20.19
N VAL A 123 -7.90 2.96 -18.91
CA VAL A 123 -6.50 2.93 -18.48
C VAL A 123 -6.18 1.57 -17.82
N PRO A 124 -5.63 0.60 -18.57
CA PRO A 124 -5.33 -0.71 -18.03
C PRO A 124 -4.17 -0.66 -17.03
N ILE A 125 -4.35 -1.27 -15.86
CA ILE A 125 -3.31 -1.41 -14.83
C ILE A 125 -2.27 -2.45 -15.29
N PHE A 126 -2.73 -3.56 -15.88
CA PHE A 126 -1.89 -4.65 -16.36
C PHE A 126 -2.45 -5.26 -17.65
N SER A 127 -1.61 -5.99 -18.38
CA SER A 127 -1.96 -6.61 -19.65
C SER A 127 -2.83 -7.85 -19.46
N GLU A 128 -3.63 -8.17 -20.47
CA GLU A 128 -4.37 -9.43 -20.55
C GLU A 128 -3.42 -10.63 -20.43
N GLY A 129 -3.87 -11.69 -19.75
CA GLY A 129 -3.09 -12.92 -19.55
C GLY A 129 -2.01 -12.86 -18.48
N ILE A 130 -1.69 -11.69 -17.90
CA ILE A 130 -0.61 -11.56 -16.89
C ILE A 130 -0.89 -12.43 -15.65
N ILE A 131 -2.15 -12.50 -15.20
CA ILE A 131 -2.53 -13.29 -14.02
C ILE A 131 -2.29 -14.79 -14.27
N ALA A 132 -2.67 -15.29 -15.44
CA ALA A 132 -2.45 -16.69 -15.83
C ALA A 132 -0.95 -17.00 -15.93
N ARG A 133 -0.15 -16.09 -16.47
CA ARG A 133 1.31 -16.24 -16.56
C ARG A 133 1.96 -16.27 -15.17
N LEU A 134 1.58 -15.39 -14.27
CA LEU A 134 2.08 -15.41 -12.89
C LEU A 134 1.69 -16.70 -12.17
N GLN A 135 0.46 -17.19 -12.38
CA GLN A 135 0.02 -18.47 -11.82
C GLN A 135 0.84 -19.64 -12.36
N THR A 136 1.08 -19.70 -13.68
CA THR A 136 1.92 -20.74 -14.30
C THR A 136 3.33 -20.78 -13.70
N LEU A 137 3.99 -19.61 -13.54
CA LEU A 137 5.30 -19.53 -12.89
C LEU A 137 5.25 -20.03 -11.43
N LEU A 138 4.18 -19.65 -10.71
CA LEU A 138 3.99 -20.10 -9.33
C LEU A 138 3.82 -21.62 -9.23
N ASP A 139 3.02 -22.21 -10.12
CA ASP A 139 2.77 -23.67 -10.17
C ASP A 139 4.04 -24.45 -10.53
N GLN A 140 4.96 -23.85 -11.29
CA GLN A 140 6.30 -24.36 -11.59
C GLN A 140 7.29 -24.17 -10.44
N GLY A 141 6.90 -23.49 -9.34
CA GLY A 141 7.78 -23.17 -8.21
C GLY A 141 8.74 -22.01 -8.47
N ASP A 142 8.66 -21.34 -9.62
CA ASP A 142 9.50 -20.19 -9.98
C ASP A 142 9.03 -18.90 -9.31
N ARG A 143 9.22 -18.82 -7.99
CA ARG A 143 8.85 -17.62 -7.20
C ARG A 143 9.64 -16.38 -7.64
N ALA A 144 10.88 -16.53 -8.08
CA ALA A 144 11.71 -15.44 -8.55
C ALA A 144 11.17 -14.89 -9.89
N GLY A 145 10.77 -15.78 -10.80
CA GLY A 145 10.07 -15.41 -12.04
C GLY A 145 8.76 -14.68 -11.77
N VAL A 146 7.95 -15.15 -10.82
CA VAL A 146 6.69 -14.48 -10.42
C VAL A 146 6.97 -13.03 -9.99
N VAL A 147 7.92 -12.81 -9.06
CA VAL A 147 8.25 -11.46 -8.58
C VAL A 147 8.84 -10.61 -9.71
N THR A 148 9.71 -11.17 -10.55
CA THR A 148 10.34 -10.45 -11.65
C THR A 148 9.31 -9.97 -12.67
N VAL A 149 8.44 -10.87 -13.13
CA VAL A 149 7.38 -10.52 -14.10
C VAL A 149 6.44 -9.48 -13.51
N PHE A 150 6.03 -9.64 -12.26
CA PHE A 150 5.17 -8.67 -11.58
C PHE A 150 5.82 -7.28 -11.53
N MET A 151 7.07 -7.17 -11.08
CA MET A 151 7.74 -5.87 -10.96
C MET A 151 7.99 -5.22 -12.32
N ARG A 152 8.36 -5.99 -13.35
CA ARG A 152 8.67 -5.45 -14.67
C ARG A 152 7.44 -5.14 -15.52
N GLU A 153 6.40 -5.95 -15.46
CA GLU A 153 5.28 -5.88 -16.40
C GLU A 153 4.01 -5.27 -15.77
N VAL A 154 3.80 -5.43 -14.46
CA VAL A 154 2.67 -4.82 -13.75
C VAL A 154 3.08 -3.49 -13.13
N VAL A 155 4.12 -3.46 -12.30
CA VAL A 155 4.61 -2.23 -11.66
C VAL A 155 5.34 -1.33 -12.68
N ARG A 156 5.89 -1.92 -13.75
CA ARG A 156 6.70 -1.24 -14.80
C ARG A 156 7.95 -0.59 -14.21
N MET A 157 8.54 -1.27 -13.23
CA MET A 157 9.75 -0.81 -12.55
C MET A 157 10.93 -0.74 -13.53
N PRO A 158 11.69 0.37 -13.58
CA PRO A 158 12.89 0.48 -14.39
C PRO A 158 13.93 -0.58 -14.05
N ALA A 159 14.74 -0.99 -15.03
CA ALA A 159 15.70 -2.06 -14.86
C ALA A 159 16.71 -1.79 -13.72
N HIS A 160 17.21 -0.55 -13.61
CA HIS A 160 18.15 -0.16 -12.57
C HIS A 160 17.53 -0.20 -11.16
N GLU A 161 16.27 0.21 -11.00
CA GLU A 161 15.54 0.10 -9.73
C GLU A 161 15.28 -1.37 -9.38
N PHE A 162 14.97 -2.21 -10.39
CA PHE A 162 14.73 -3.63 -10.18
C PHE A 162 15.98 -4.35 -9.65
N GLU A 163 17.18 -4.02 -10.13
CA GLU A 163 18.42 -4.61 -9.61
C GLU A 163 18.66 -4.22 -8.15
N LEU A 164 18.42 -2.97 -7.77
CA LEU A 164 18.46 -2.53 -6.36
C LEU A 164 17.41 -3.26 -5.51
N PHE A 165 16.19 -3.40 -6.05
CA PHE A 165 15.10 -4.10 -5.41
C PHE A 165 15.43 -5.58 -5.16
N ARG A 166 16.08 -6.26 -6.13
CA ARG A 166 16.50 -7.65 -6.04
C ARG A 166 17.66 -7.85 -5.07
N ALA A 167 18.58 -6.91 -5.01
CA ALA A 167 19.74 -6.95 -4.10
C ALA A 167 19.36 -6.59 -2.64
N ALA A 168 18.16 -6.08 -2.38
CA ALA A 168 17.74 -5.67 -1.04
C ALA A 168 17.60 -6.86 -0.07
N PRO A 169 17.92 -6.70 1.23
CA PRO A 169 17.76 -7.75 2.25
C PRO A 169 16.34 -8.33 2.35
N ALA A 170 15.33 -7.60 1.89
CA ALA A 170 13.93 -8.04 1.86
C ALA A 170 13.61 -9.03 0.72
N TRP A 171 14.55 -9.33 -0.19
CA TRP A 171 14.31 -10.22 -1.34
C TRP A 171 13.77 -11.60 -0.95
N PRO A 172 14.36 -12.32 0.04
CA PRO A 172 13.81 -13.62 0.47
C PRO A 172 12.35 -13.55 0.96
N ALA A 173 11.99 -12.52 1.69
CA ALA A 173 10.61 -12.31 2.16
C ALA A 173 9.64 -12.06 0.98
N ARG A 174 10.10 -11.36 -0.06
CA ARG A 174 9.32 -11.15 -1.30
C ARG A 174 9.09 -12.46 -2.05
N LEU A 175 10.09 -13.32 -2.12
CA LEU A 175 9.96 -14.67 -2.70
C LEU A 175 8.98 -15.53 -1.88
N ALA A 176 9.03 -15.45 -0.56
CA ALA A 176 8.07 -16.15 0.31
C ALA A 176 6.63 -15.67 0.05
N ALA A 177 6.42 -14.38 -0.18
CA ALA A 177 5.12 -13.79 -0.48
C ALA A 177 4.66 -13.92 -1.95
N ALA A 178 5.47 -14.49 -2.86
CA ALA A 178 5.16 -14.55 -4.29
C ALA A 178 3.81 -15.21 -4.61
N HIS A 179 3.35 -16.17 -3.79
CA HIS A 179 2.06 -16.83 -3.95
C HIS A 179 0.86 -15.88 -3.82
N THR A 180 1.05 -14.73 -3.20
CA THR A 180 0.00 -13.73 -3.02
C THR A 180 -0.22 -12.87 -4.26
N LEU A 181 0.76 -12.77 -5.18
CA LEU A 181 0.73 -11.86 -6.32
C LEU A 181 -0.43 -12.17 -7.30
N PRO A 182 -0.55 -13.40 -7.84
CA PRO A 182 -1.63 -13.68 -8.78
C PRO A 182 -3.01 -13.59 -8.13
N ARG A 183 -3.15 -13.95 -6.83
CA ARG A 183 -4.44 -13.86 -6.15
C ARG A 183 -4.88 -12.41 -5.91
N GLU A 184 -3.95 -11.50 -5.60
CA GLU A 184 -4.26 -10.07 -5.44
C GLU A 184 -4.69 -9.43 -6.76
N LEU A 185 -3.98 -9.70 -7.85
CA LEU A 185 -4.38 -9.20 -9.17
C LEU A 185 -5.75 -9.73 -9.57
N ARG A 186 -6.02 -11.03 -9.33
CA ARG A 186 -7.34 -11.64 -9.58
C ARG A 186 -8.45 -10.99 -8.76
N ALA A 187 -8.16 -10.56 -7.54
CA ALA A 187 -9.12 -9.86 -6.70
C ALA A 187 -9.28 -8.38 -7.06
N LEU A 188 -8.22 -7.76 -7.61
CA LEU A 188 -8.25 -6.38 -8.08
C LEU A 188 -8.97 -6.24 -9.44
N GLU A 189 -8.88 -7.26 -10.30
CA GLU A 189 -9.46 -7.24 -11.65
C GLU A 189 -10.97 -6.89 -11.69
N PRO A 190 -11.84 -7.47 -10.84
CA PRO A 190 -13.25 -7.09 -10.75
C PRO A 190 -13.50 -5.84 -9.90
N TYR A 191 -12.52 -5.36 -9.15
CA TYR A 191 -12.68 -4.17 -8.31
C TYR A 191 -12.94 -2.94 -9.19
N ARG A 192 -13.84 -2.07 -8.73
CA ARG A 192 -14.16 -0.80 -9.41
C ARG A 192 -14.08 0.32 -8.38
N PHE A 193 -13.20 1.28 -8.64
CA PHE A 193 -13.20 2.51 -7.89
C PHE A 193 -14.44 3.33 -8.27
N ARG A 194 -15.26 3.69 -7.29
CA ARG A 194 -16.52 4.42 -7.46
C ARG A 194 -16.42 5.76 -6.74
N PRO A 195 -16.07 6.84 -7.46
CA PRO A 195 -15.87 8.17 -6.89
C PRO A 195 -17.03 8.66 -6.01
N GLU A 196 -18.26 8.34 -6.41
CA GLU A 196 -19.47 8.74 -5.70
C GLU A 196 -19.58 8.22 -4.26
N ARG A 197 -18.84 7.17 -3.91
CA ARG A 197 -18.79 6.63 -2.53
C ARG A 197 -17.95 7.48 -1.60
N PHE A 198 -17.06 8.31 -2.13
CA PHE A 198 -16.08 9.09 -1.37
C PHE A 198 -16.43 10.57 -1.29
N LYS A 199 -17.48 11.03 -1.96
CA LYS A 199 -17.89 12.44 -2.03
C LYS A 199 -18.15 13.10 -0.68
N ASP A 200 -18.56 12.31 0.33
CA ASP A 200 -18.87 12.78 1.68
C ASP A 200 -17.74 12.43 2.68
N LEU A 201 -16.61 11.91 2.20
CA LEU A 201 -15.45 11.58 3.03
C LEU A 201 -14.63 12.86 3.33
N ALA A 202 -15.05 13.59 4.37
CA ALA A 202 -14.36 14.80 4.87
C ALA A 202 -13.12 14.42 5.70
N LEU A 203 -12.15 13.77 5.04
CA LEU A 203 -10.92 13.28 5.66
C LEU A 203 -9.73 13.94 4.96
N PRO A 204 -8.92 14.77 5.66
CA PRO A 204 -7.72 15.35 5.07
C PRO A 204 -6.84 14.28 4.44
N THR A 205 -6.63 14.37 3.13
CA THR A 205 -5.95 13.32 2.37
C THR A 205 -4.78 13.87 1.56
N LEU A 206 -3.61 13.27 1.74
CA LEU A 206 -2.44 13.51 0.91
C LEU A 206 -2.32 12.40 -0.14
N LEU A 207 -2.27 12.79 -1.40
CA LEU A 207 -2.03 11.92 -2.53
C LEU A 207 -0.59 12.12 -3.02
N LEU A 208 0.25 11.10 -2.85
CA LEU A 208 1.64 11.11 -3.31
C LEU A 208 1.76 10.40 -4.65
N VAL A 209 2.50 10.98 -5.59
CA VAL A 209 2.80 10.41 -6.91
C VAL A 209 4.25 10.66 -7.29
N GLY A 210 4.92 9.67 -7.84
CA GLY A 210 6.25 9.86 -8.43
C GLY A 210 6.16 10.70 -9.69
N GLY A 211 7.05 11.71 -9.83
CA GLY A 211 7.10 12.58 -11.01
C GLY A 211 7.31 11.80 -12.30
N ASP A 212 8.05 10.68 -12.23
CA ASP A 212 8.39 9.81 -13.36
C ASP A 212 7.58 8.51 -13.39
N SER A 213 6.53 8.42 -12.56
CA SER A 213 5.67 7.23 -12.49
C SER A 213 4.87 7.00 -13.77
N PRO A 214 4.54 5.73 -14.07
CA PRO A 214 3.72 5.37 -15.22
C PRO A 214 2.35 6.06 -15.23
N HIS A 215 1.82 6.29 -16.43
CA HIS A 215 0.56 7.00 -16.64
C HIS A 215 -0.61 6.43 -15.83
N PHE A 216 -0.73 5.10 -15.72
CA PHE A 216 -1.84 4.49 -15.00
C PHE A 216 -1.89 4.86 -13.50
N LEU A 217 -0.72 5.06 -12.86
CA LEU A 217 -0.65 5.52 -11.48
C LEU A 217 -0.99 7.01 -11.35
N LYS A 218 -0.55 7.84 -12.30
CA LYS A 218 -0.91 9.26 -12.36
C LYS A 218 -2.42 9.44 -12.55
N ALA A 219 -3.01 8.72 -13.49
CA ALA A 219 -4.46 8.73 -13.73
C ALA A 219 -5.26 8.25 -12.50
N ALA A 220 -4.75 7.24 -11.77
CA ALA A 220 -5.36 6.78 -10.53
C ALA A 220 -5.34 7.87 -9.43
N ILE A 221 -4.24 8.61 -9.30
CA ILE A 221 -4.13 9.74 -8.37
C ILE A 221 -5.07 10.88 -8.75
N GLU A 222 -5.16 11.24 -10.03
CA GLU A 222 -6.10 12.26 -10.54
C GLU A 222 -7.56 11.87 -10.26
N SER A 223 -7.91 10.60 -10.48
CA SER A 223 -9.23 10.06 -10.18
C SER A 223 -9.55 10.09 -8.67
N ALA A 224 -8.57 9.75 -7.81
CA ALA A 224 -8.72 9.86 -6.37
C ALA A 224 -8.90 11.31 -5.92
N HIS A 225 -8.10 12.23 -6.47
CA HIS A 225 -8.19 13.65 -6.16
C HIS A 225 -9.56 14.25 -6.51
N ALA A 226 -10.09 13.89 -7.68
CA ALA A 226 -11.41 14.31 -8.10
C ALA A 226 -12.55 13.75 -7.21
N ALA A 227 -12.32 12.60 -6.55
CA ALA A 227 -13.32 11.94 -5.71
C ALA A 227 -13.30 12.37 -4.23
N LEU A 228 -12.17 12.90 -3.75
CA LEU A 228 -11.94 13.21 -2.33
C LEU A 228 -12.04 14.72 -2.10
N PRO A 229 -13.04 15.20 -1.35
CA PRO A 229 -13.31 16.65 -1.17
C PRO A 229 -12.17 17.42 -0.51
N ASP A 230 -11.47 16.79 0.45
CA ASP A 230 -10.35 17.39 1.19
C ASP A 230 -9.07 16.63 0.85
N SER A 231 -8.60 16.79 -0.39
CA SER A 231 -7.36 16.13 -0.83
C SER A 231 -6.41 17.09 -1.53
N ARG A 232 -5.12 16.80 -1.42
CA ARG A 232 -4.07 17.49 -2.17
C ARG A 232 -3.12 16.48 -2.81
N VAL A 233 -2.56 16.84 -3.95
CA VAL A 233 -1.57 16.01 -4.66
C VAL A 233 -0.19 16.60 -4.49
N VAL A 234 0.78 15.75 -4.14
CA VAL A 234 2.20 16.10 -4.12
C VAL A 234 2.96 15.17 -5.05
N SER A 235 3.63 15.74 -6.04
CA SER A 235 4.52 15.01 -6.94
C SER A 235 5.93 14.94 -6.33
N LEU A 236 6.53 13.74 -6.32
CA LEU A 236 7.89 13.49 -5.88
C LEU A 236 8.84 13.55 -7.09
N PRO A 237 9.60 14.64 -7.30
CA PRO A 237 10.40 14.83 -8.50
C PRO A 237 11.46 13.74 -8.67
N GLY A 238 11.62 13.19 -9.90
CA GLY A 238 12.60 12.16 -10.21
C GLY A 238 12.33 10.80 -9.56
N GLN A 239 11.18 10.62 -8.93
CA GLN A 239 10.81 9.37 -8.27
C GLN A 239 9.72 8.63 -9.04
N GLN A 240 9.65 7.32 -8.78
CA GLN A 240 8.59 6.45 -9.22
C GLN A 240 7.92 5.77 -8.02
N HIS A 241 7.49 4.53 -8.17
CA HIS A 241 6.64 3.78 -7.22
C HIS A 241 7.28 3.44 -5.87
N ILE A 242 8.58 3.65 -5.69
CA ILE A 242 9.33 3.20 -4.50
C ILE A 242 10.16 4.32 -3.84
N ALA A 243 9.63 5.55 -3.81
CA ALA A 243 10.33 6.69 -3.21
C ALA A 243 10.76 6.48 -1.75
N MET A 244 10.06 5.63 -0.99
CA MET A 244 10.49 5.23 0.35
C MET A 244 11.84 4.49 0.37
N ASP A 245 12.30 3.94 -0.79
CA ASP A 245 13.61 3.31 -0.94
C ASP A 245 14.61 4.23 -1.65
N THR A 246 14.18 4.94 -2.71
CA THR A 246 15.06 5.72 -3.59
C THR A 246 15.31 7.13 -3.10
N ALA A 247 14.37 7.71 -2.34
CA ALA A 247 14.46 9.05 -1.75
C ALA A 247 13.76 9.11 -0.38
N PRO A 248 14.21 8.32 0.63
CA PRO A 248 13.53 8.19 1.92
C PRO A 248 13.37 9.51 2.66
N GLU A 249 14.35 10.42 2.59
CA GLU A 249 14.30 11.74 3.24
C GLU A 249 13.20 12.61 2.62
N LEU A 250 13.09 12.62 1.29
CA LEU A 250 12.03 13.32 0.57
C LEU A 250 10.65 12.76 0.96
N PHE A 251 10.51 11.44 0.95
CA PHE A 251 9.27 10.78 1.31
C PHE A 251 8.84 11.10 2.75
N VAL A 252 9.75 10.97 3.72
CA VAL A 252 9.51 11.28 5.14
C VAL A 252 9.13 12.74 5.32
N ARG A 253 9.82 13.66 4.64
CA ARG A 253 9.53 15.10 4.73
C ARG A 253 8.09 15.40 4.31
N GLU A 254 7.65 14.92 3.14
CA GLU A 254 6.27 15.17 2.65
C GLU A 254 5.21 14.54 3.57
N VAL A 255 5.46 13.33 4.06
CA VAL A 255 4.59 12.65 5.02
C VAL A 255 4.49 13.45 6.33
N THR A 256 5.62 13.83 6.92
CA THR A 256 5.63 14.52 8.22
C THR A 256 5.09 15.94 8.13
N ALA A 257 5.37 16.66 7.04
CA ALA A 257 4.81 17.99 6.80
C ALA A 257 3.27 17.95 6.78
N PHE A 258 2.70 17.01 6.04
CA PHE A 258 1.25 16.83 6.01
C PHE A 258 0.68 16.44 7.37
N LEU A 259 1.27 15.47 8.05
CA LEU A 259 0.77 14.98 9.34
C LEU A 259 0.81 16.09 10.43
N ASN A 260 1.83 16.93 10.42
CA ASN A 260 1.99 18.01 11.40
C ASN A 260 1.26 19.31 11.04
N GLY A 261 0.72 19.42 9.80
CA GLY A 261 0.06 20.65 9.33
C GLY A 261 1.06 21.79 9.07
N THR A 262 2.31 21.47 8.79
CA THR A 262 3.39 22.42 8.47
C THR A 262 3.58 22.56 6.96
N ASP A 263 2.45 22.70 6.25
CA ASP A 263 2.46 22.83 4.79
C ASP A 263 3.08 24.15 4.38
N SER A 264 4.13 24.09 3.58
CA SER A 264 4.80 25.24 2.95
C SER A 264 4.13 25.61 1.64
#